data_f7496bcc416d70c4388a48a3e9c44048
#
_entry.id   f7496bcc416d70c4388a48a3e9c44048
#
_cell.length_a   1.000
_cell.length_b   1.000
_cell.length_c   1.000
_cell.angle_alpha   90.00
_cell.angle_beta   90.00
_cell.angle_gamma   90.00
#
_symmetry.space_group_name_H-M   'P 1'
#
loop_
_entity.id
_entity.type
_entity.pdbx_description
1 polymer ?
#
loop_
_entity_poly.entity_id
_entity_poly.type
_entity_poly.pdbx_seq_one_letter_code
_entity_poly.pdbx_strand_id
1 'polypeptide(L)' 'MMDVVAKVKEIIVEELGVDENEVTMEASFIEDLGADSLDTVELIMKFEEEFDIDIDDEEAEKLTTVGKAIEYLKTKLAE' A
#
# COMPACT_ATOMS: atom_id res chain seq x y z
N MET A 1 -14.77 9.64 -9.18
CA MET A 1 -14.55 9.10 -7.83
C MET A 1 -13.41 8.10 -7.86
N MET A 2 -12.45 8.24 -6.97
CA MET A 2 -11.29 7.36 -6.94
C MET A 2 -11.63 6.04 -6.24
N ASP A 3 -11.27 4.92 -6.88
CA ASP A 3 -11.38 3.61 -6.25
C ASP A 3 -10.05 3.33 -5.54
N VAL A 4 -10.03 3.51 -4.24
CA VAL A 4 -8.83 3.36 -3.43
C VAL A 4 -8.28 1.93 -3.53
N VAL A 5 -9.16 0.93 -3.48
CA VAL A 5 -8.74 -0.47 -3.56
C VAL A 5 -8.05 -0.76 -4.89
N ALA A 6 -8.66 -0.36 -5.99
CA ALA A 6 -8.09 -0.58 -7.31
C ALA A 6 -6.77 0.15 -7.48
N LYS A 7 -6.68 1.38 -6.98
CA LYS A 7 -5.46 2.18 -7.09
C LYS A 7 -4.32 1.58 -6.27
N VAL A 8 -4.62 1.13 -5.06
CA VAL A 8 -3.61 0.48 -4.21
C VAL A 8 -3.07 -0.78 -4.87
N LYS A 9 -3.96 -1.61 -5.42
CA LYS A 9 -3.53 -2.84 -6.12
C LYS A 9 -2.64 -2.53 -7.30
N GLU A 10 -3.00 -1.53 -8.09
CA GLU A 10 -2.22 -1.10 -9.24
C GLU A 10 -0.81 -0.69 -8.82
N ILE A 11 -0.72 0.12 -7.77
CA ILE A 11 0.57 0.59 -7.27
C ILE A 11 1.42 -0.58 -6.80
N ILE A 12 0.84 -1.51 -6.06
CA ILE A 12 1.57 -2.67 -5.54
C ILE A 12 2.09 -3.55 -6.68
N VAL A 13 1.25 -3.81 -7.67
CA VAL A 13 1.65 -4.61 -8.84
C VAL A 13 2.84 -3.96 -9.54
N GLU A 14 2.79 -2.65 -9.74
CA GLU A 14 3.86 -1.94 -10.43
C GLU A 14 5.16 -1.91 -9.62
N GLU A 15 5.06 -1.65 -8.32
CA GLU A 15 6.26 -1.52 -7.47
C GLU A 15 6.91 -2.84 -7.15
N LEU A 16 6.11 -3.88 -6.89
CA LEU A 16 6.64 -5.17 -6.47
C LEU A 16 6.74 -6.20 -7.59
N GLY A 17 6.14 -5.90 -8.74
CA GLY A 17 6.17 -6.83 -9.87
C GLY A 17 5.43 -8.11 -9.61
N VAL A 18 4.39 -8.07 -8.78
CA VAL A 18 3.59 -9.25 -8.46
C VAL A 18 2.33 -9.28 -9.31
N ASP A 19 1.68 -10.45 -9.34
CA ASP A 19 0.42 -10.63 -10.05
C ASP A 19 -0.71 -10.00 -9.24
N GLU A 20 -1.66 -9.39 -9.91
CA GLU A 20 -2.82 -8.79 -9.26
C GLU A 20 -3.55 -9.78 -8.37
N ASN A 21 -3.59 -11.05 -8.77
CA ASN A 21 -4.23 -12.11 -7.99
C ASN A 21 -3.56 -12.37 -6.65
N GLU A 22 -2.31 -12.00 -6.51
CA GLU A 22 -1.57 -12.16 -5.26
C GLU A 22 -1.87 -11.05 -4.27
N VAL A 23 -2.43 -9.95 -4.75
CA VAL A 23 -2.70 -8.77 -3.93
C VAL A 23 -4.07 -8.90 -3.28
N THR A 24 -4.12 -9.66 -2.17
CA THR A 24 -5.33 -9.84 -1.39
C THR A 24 -5.25 -8.99 -0.13
N MET A 25 -6.37 -8.78 0.52
CA MET A 25 -6.42 -7.96 1.74
C MET A 25 -5.52 -8.50 2.85
N GLU A 26 -5.36 -9.80 2.92
CA GLU A 26 -4.58 -10.48 3.95
C GLU A 26 -3.11 -10.59 3.62
N ALA A 27 -2.74 -10.29 2.39
CA ALA A 27 -1.35 -10.45 1.94
C ALA A 27 -0.41 -9.51 2.70
N SER A 28 0.65 -10.09 3.25
CA SER A 28 1.72 -9.33 3.89
C SER A 28 2.68 -8.85 2.80
N PHE A 29 3.07 -7.60 2.85
CA PHE A 29 3.99 -7.06 1.85
C PHE A 29 5.32 -7.82 1.84
N ILE A 30 5.84 -8.13 3.01
CA ILE A 30 7.13 -8.81 3.13
C ILE A 30 7.00 -10.32 2.94
N GLU A 31 6.11 -10.96 3.66
CA GLU A 31 6.00 -12.42 3.65
C GLU A 31 5.32 -12.97 2.40
N ASP A 32 4.25 -12.32 1.95
CA ASP A 32 3.46 -12.85 0.84
C ASP A 32 3.84 -12.26 -0.51
N LEU A 33 4.19 -10.98 -0.52
CA LEU A 33 4.50 -10.27 -1.76
C LEU A 33 6.00 -10.10 -2.00
N GLY A 34 6.82 -10.55 -1.07
CA GLY A 34 8.26 -10.57 -1.23
C GLY A 34 8.96 -9.22 -1.19
N ALA A 35 8.32 -8.22 -0.60
CA ALA A 35 8.93 -6.90 -0.48
C ALA A 35 9.99 -6.90 0.60
N ASP A 36 11.09 -6.21 0.36
CA ASP A 36 12.08 -5.97 1.41
C ASP A 36 11.84 -4.58 2.02
N SER A 37 12.68 -4.16 2.95
CA SER A 37 12.48 -2.89 3.65
C SER A 37 12.56 -1.70 2.71
N LEU A 38 13.39 -1.77 1.69
CA LEU A 38 13.49 -0.70 0.71
C LEU A 38 12.23 -0.61 -0.15
N ASP A 39 11.71 -1.77 -0.54
CA ASP A 39 10.48 -1.84 -1.32
C ASP A 39 9.31 -1.25 -0.56
N THR A 40 9.22 -1.52 0.75
CA THR A 40 8.12 -0.98 1.56
C THR A 40 8.21 0.54 1.66
N VAL A 41 9.42 1.07 1.80
CA VAL A 41 9.62 2.53 1.83
C VAL A 41 9.17 3.16 0.50
N GLU A 42 9.57 2.57 -0.61
CA GLU A 42 9.18 3.06 -1.92
C GLU A 42 7.67 2.99 -2.13
N LEU A 43 7.06 1.92 -1.63
CA LEU A 43 5.62 1.74 -1.73
C LEU A 43 4.88 2.85 -0.98
N ILE A 44 5.32 3.15 0.22
CA ILE A 44 4.73 4.22 1.04
C ILE A 44 4.87 5.57 0.33
N MET A 45 6.04 5.85 -0.22
CA MET A 45 6.27 7.08 -0.96
C MET A 45 5.34 7.18 -2.17
N LYS A 46 5.11 6.07 -2.84
CA LYS A 46 4.21 6.03 -3.98
C LYS A 46 2.77 6.31 -3.57
N PHE A 47 2.35 5.75 -2.45
CA PHE A 47 1.02 6.05 -1.90
C PHE A 47 0.88 7.53 -1.60
N GLU A 48 1.90 8.14 -1.00
CA GLU A 48 1.88 9.57 -0.71
C GLU A 48 1.73 10.42 -1.96
N GLU A 49 2.46 10.05 -3.01
CA GLU A 49 2.38 10.77 -4.28
C GLU A 49 1.04 10.61 -4.97
N GLU A 50 0.57 9.36 -5.05
CA GLU A 50 -0.65 9.06 -5.81
C GLU A 50 -1.91 9.56 -5.13
N PHE A 51 -1.93 9.58 -3.81
CA PHE A 51 -3.10 10.01 -3.05
C PHE A 51 -2.95 11.44 -2.48
N ASP A 52 -1.79 12.05 -2.71
CA ASP A 52 -1.49 13.41 -2.24
C ASP A 52 -1.71 13.55 -0.73
N ILE A 53 -1.08 12.66 0.03
CA ILE A 53 -1.14 12.64 1.48
C ILE A 53 0.25 12.47 2.07
N ASP A 54 0.37 12.73 3.37
CA ASP A 54 1.60 12.47 4.12
C ASP A 54 1.35 11.31 5.07
N ILE A 55 2.27 10.37 5.10
CA ILE A 55 2.20 9.21 5.99
C ILE A 55 3.42 9.25 6.92
N ASP A 56 3.18 9.41 8.22
CA ASP A 56 4.25 9.41 9.20
C ASP A 56 4.95 8.06 9.25
N ASP A 57 6.23 8.07 9.58
CA ASP A 57 7.01 6.83 9.68
C ASP A 57 6.38 5.83 10.64
N GLU A 58 5.85 6.31 11.76
CA GLU A 58 5.19 5.44 12.73
C GLU A 58 3.95 4.77 12.15
N GLU A 59 3.18 5.52 11.38
CA GLU A 59 2.00 4.99 10.73
C GLU A 59 2.38 4.00 9.64
N ALA A 60 3.42 4.34 8.88
CA ALA A 60 3.91 3.47 7.81
C ALA A 60 4.32 2.10 8.33
N GLU A 61 4.93 2.04 9.49
CA GLU A 61 5.35 0.77 10.10
C GLU A 61 4.19 -0.16 10.42
N LYS A 62 3.00 0.39 10.61
CA LYS A 62 1.80 -0.39 10.92
C LYS A 62 1.14 -0.98 9.67
N LEU A 63 1.50 -0.49 8.50
CA LEU A 63 0.90 -0.91 7.24
C LEU A 63 1.59 -2.17 6.70
N THR A 64 1.42 -3.28 7.41
CA THR A 64 2.11 -4.52 7.10
C THR A 64 1.37 -5.41 6.11
N THR A 65 0.07 -5.18 5.91
CA THR A 65 -0.72 -5.94 4.95
C THR A 65 -1.45 -4.98 4.01
N VAL A 66 -1.89 -5.54 2.87
CA VAL A 66 -2.65 -4.77 1.88
C VAL A 66 -3.90 -4.15 2.51
N GLY A 67 -4.63 -4.96 3.29
CA GLY A 67 -5.85 -4.50 3.96
C GLY A 67 -5.62 -3.33 4.90
N LYS A 68 -4.56 -3.40 5.69
CA LYS A 68 -4.21 -2.32 6.61
C LYS A 68 -3.89 -1.03 5.87
N ALA A 69 -3.17 -1.16 4.75
CA ALA A 69 -2.85 -0.01 3.93
C ALA A 69 -4.11 0.62 3.33
N ILE A 70 -5.02 -0.21 2.83
CA ILE A 70 -6.27 0.27 2.24
C ILE A 70 -7.13 0.98 3.30
N GLU A 71 -7.26 0.39 4.48
CA GLU A 71 -8.05 1.00 5.56
C GLU A 71 -7.48 2.36 5.97
N TYR A 72 -6.16 2.41 6.12
CA TYR A 72 -5.48 3.65 6.48
C TYR A 72 -5.75 4.74 5.43
N LEU A 73 -5.56 4.38 4.16
CA LEU A 73 -5.75 5.33 3.07
C LEU A 73 -7.19 5.83 2.98
N LYS A 74 -8.16 4.93 3.15
CA LYS A 74 -9.56 5.33 3.13
C LYS A 74 -9.88 6.31 4.26
N THR A 75 -9.36 6.03 5.44
CA THR A 75 -9.56 6.91 6.59
C THR A 75 -8.93 8.28 6.35
N LYS A 76 -7.71 8.27 5.84
CA LYS A 76 -6.96 9.49 5.58
C LYS A 76 -7.64 10.36 4.53
N LEU A 77 -8.15 9.74 3.47
CA LEU A 77 -8.82 10.45 2.39
C LEU A 77 -10.21 10.97 2.77
N ALA A 78 -10.80 10.38 3.79
CA ALA A 78 -12.12 10.80 4.28
C ALA A 78 -12.04 12.00 5.24
N GLU A 79 -10.85 12.32 5.71
CA GLU A 79 -10.67 13.45 6.65
C GLU A 79 -10.86 14.84 5.99
#